data_7bf8142143878b0d30a993284ed4ce3f
#
_entry.id   7bf8142143878b0d30a993284ed4ce3f
#
_cell.length_a   1.000
_cell.length_b   1.000
_cell.length_c   1.000
_cell.angle_alpha   90.00
_cell.angle_beta   90.00
_cell.angle_gamma   90.00
#
_symmetry.space_group_name_H-M   'P 1'
#
loop_
_entity.id
_entity.type
_entity.pdbx_description
1 polymer ?
#
loop_
_entity_poly.entity_id
_entity_poly.type
_entity_poly.pdbx_seq_one_letter_code
_entity_poly.pdbx_strand_id
1 'polypeptide(L)'
;YIIIALASLVALPALADSNGKNQFNPVQTGVTSLGIAPDARGAAMGDLGVATEPDAYSQYWNPSKYAFAYSSAAVSLSYTPWLRKLVNDIFLANLSGYWKMGGGDNQAVSASLRYFSLGEIQMTDGAGTVVNSVNPYEMAFDLGYSRKLSESFSMGVALRYIYSDLAFSDAYSAEQQKGASAFAADISGFLTTYPVVGRNECQWSWGFNISNIGSKVSYNDGNDPAFLPTNFRLGTTFTFPVAQYNNIALSLDANKLLVPTRPRQSDFTDAEGNYDQEAYESKLEDWRNTSSISGIFKSFSDAPGGFKEELKEITLSVGAEYNYNQQFFVRAGYFYENAMKGNRQYFSFGAGFSLNVVQLDAAYMIATAQNSPLDQTLRFSLTFDMDGLKHLLGKK
;
A
#
# COMPACT_ATOMS: atom_id res chain seq x y z
N TYR A 1 -29.63 14.34 1.34
CA TYR A 1 -30.03 13.01 0.80
C TYR A 1 -28.85 12.22 0.21
N ILE A 2 -27.74 12.85 -0.19
CA ILE A 2 -26.56 12.17 -0.74
C ILE A 2 -25.73 11.48 0.36
N ILE A 3 -25.73 12.01 1.58
CA ILE A 3 -24.98 11.42 2.73
C ILE A 3 -25.59 10.10 3.20
N ILE A 4 -26.91 9.93 3.05
CA ILE A 4 -27.60 8.70 3.45
C ILE A 4 -27.37 7.55 2.46
N ALA A 5 -27.12 7.84 1.17
CA ALA A 5 -26.85 6.83 0.16
C ALA A 5 -25.44 6.20 0.28
N LEU A 6 -24.46 6.94 0.82
CA LEU A 6 -23.11 6.39 1.07
C LEU A 6 -23.04 5.50 2.32
N ALA A 7 -23.87 5.75 3.32
CA ALA A 7 -23.90 4.93 4.54
C ALA A 7 -24.55 3.55 4.34
N SER A 8 -25.37 3.36 3.29
CA SER A 8 -26.02 2.09 2.98
C SER A 8 -25.14 1.10 2.21
N LEU A 9 -23.99 1.53 1.68
CA LEU A 9 -23.06 0.63 0.97
C LEU A 9 -22.15 -0.19 1.92
N VAL A 10 -22.11 0.13 3.22
CA VAL A 10 -21.19 -0.51 4.19
C VAL A 10 -21.80 -1.76 4.85
N ALA A 11 -23.07 -2.03 4.65
CA ALA A 11 -23.72 -3.23 5.18
C ALA A 11 -23.82 -4.34 4.11
N LEU A 12 -22.67 -4.88 3.66
CA LEU A 12 -22.66 -6.17 3.01
C LEU A 12 -22.81 -7.25 4.08
N PRO A 13 -23.90 -8.03 4.12
CA PRO A 13 -24.02 -9.12 5.07
C PRO A 13 -22.92 -10.15 4.80
N ALA A 14 -22.22 -10.56 5.83
CA ALA A 14 -21.39 -11.75 5.81
C ALA A 14 -22.32 -12.95 5.58
N LEU A 15 -22.54 -13.32 4.31
CA LEU A 15 -23.22 -14.56 3.95
C LEU A 15 -22.26 -15.70 4.30
N ALA A 16 -22.47 -16.31 5.44
CA ALA A 16 -21.86 -17.57 5.78
C ALA A 16 -22.39 -18.64 4.82
N ASP A 17 -21.54 -19.08 3.90
CA ASP A 17 -21.86 -20.17 2.98
C ASP A 17 -21.53 -21.50 3.65
N SER A 18 -22.52 -22.37 3.81
CA SER A 18 -22.46 -23.62 4.58
C SER A 18 -21.78 -24.79 3.85
N ASN A 19 -21.16 -24.53 2.69
CA ASN A 19 -20.55 -25.58 1.86
C ASN A 19 -19.00 -25.48 1.88
N GLY A 20 -18.33 -25.87 2.95
CA GLY A 20 -16.90 -26.27 2.99
C GLY A 20 -15.83 -25.46 2.23
N LYS A 21 -16.20 -24.50 1.39
CA LYS A 21 -15.34 -23.69 0.50
C LYS A 21 -14.88 -22.35 1.10
N ASN A 22 -15.30 -22.00 2.31
CA ASN A 22 -14.87 -20.78 3.01
C ASN A 22 -13.64 -21.06 3.87
N GLN A 23 -12.52 -21.39 3.25
CA GLN A 23 -11.24 -21.56 3.93
C GLN A 23 -10.41 -20.27 3.84
N PHE A 24 -9.64 -19.98 4.90
CA PHE A 24 -8.70 -18.89 4.93
C PHE A 24 -7.64 -19.08 3.83
N ASN A 25 -7.60 -18.15 2.87
CA ASN A 25 -6.75 -18.23 1.69
C ASN A 25 -6.27 -16.82 1.27
N PRO A 26 -5.37 -16.19 2.03
CA PRO A 26 -4.80 -14.91 1.65
C PRO A 26 -3.88 -15.07 0.45
N VAL A 27 -3.82 -14.05 -0.41
CA VAL A 27 -2.85 -14.00 -1.50
C VAL A 27 -1.44 -13.88 -0.94
N GLN A 28 -0.57 -14.82 -1.30
CA GLN A 28 0.81 -14.88 -0.80
C GLN A 28 1.78 -14.16 -1.74
N THR A 29 2.62 -13.30 -1.18
CA THR A 29 3.63 -12.53 -1.94
C THR A 29 4.96 -12.51 -1.20
N GLY A 30 6.05 -12.34 -1.94
CA GLY A 30 7.34 -11.96 -1.37
C GLY A 30 7.37 -10.46 -1.05
N VAL A 31 8.33 -10.02 -0.26
CA VAL A 31 8.60 -8.61 0.11
C VAL A 31 7.33 -7.88 0.54
N THR A 32 6.67 -8.42 1.55
CA THR A 32 5.34 -7.96 2.00
C THR A 32 5.32 -6.52 2.52
N SER A 33 6.48 -5.97 2.92
CA SER A 33 6.59 -4.56 3.35
C SER A 33 6.19 -3.56 2.26
N LEU A 34 6.29 -3.94 0.98
CA LEU A 34 5.85 -3.09 -0.14
C LEU A 34 4.33 -2.81 -0.11
N GLY A 35 3.55 -3.64 0.59
CA GLY A 35 2.12 -3.45 0.79
C GLY A 35 1.75 -2.51 1.95
N ILE A 36 2.73 -2.08 2.78
CA ILE A 36 2.46 -1.24 3.95
C ILE A 36 2.45 0.23 3.53
N ALA A 37 1.39 0.96 3.84
CA ALA A 37 1.31 2.40 3.61
C ALA A 37 2.38 3.16 4.42
N PRO A 38 3.17 4.05 3.80
CA PRO A 38 4.31 4.67 4.48
C PRO A 38 3.93 5.88 5.33
N ASP A 39 2.85 6.59 5.01
CA ASP A 39 2.55 7.91 5.55
C ASP A 39 1.36 7.92 6.51
N ALA A 40 1.36 8.90 7.42
CA ALA A 40 0.30 9.08 8.39
C ALA A 40 -0.99 9.64 7.76
N ARG A 41 -0.91 10.47 6.69
CA ARG A 41 -2.08 11.02 6.02
C ARG A 41 -2.96 9.92 5.44
N GLY A 42 -2.40 9.08 4.57
CA GLY A 42 -3.13 7.98 3.95
C GLY A 42 -3.59 6.95 4.98
N ALA A 43 -2.74 6.67 5.97
CA ALA A 43 -3.08 5.78 7.07
C ALA A 43 -4.28 6.25 7.91
N ALA A 44 -4.37 7.54 8.18
CA ALA A 44 -5.49 8.12 8.94
C ALA A 44 -6.83 8.03 8.20
N MET A 45 -6.80 7.79 6.89
CA MET A 45 -7.97 7.68 6.03
C MET A 45 -8.26 6.22 5.60
N GLY A 46 -7.80 5.22 6.36
CA GLY A 46 -8.02 3.81 6.04
C GLY A 46 -7.06 3.25 5.00
N ASP A 47 -5.81 3.69 4.98
CA ASP A 47 -4.78 3.30 4.00
C ASP A 47 -5.23 3.56 2.56
N LEU A 48 -5.61 4.81 2.25
CA LEU A 48 -5.95 5.29 0.91
C LEU A 48 -5.13 6.51 0.50
N GLY A 49 -5.03 6.76 -0.80
CA GLY A 49 -4.27 7.89 -1.29
C GLY A 49 -4.15 8.00 -2.81
N VAL A 50 -4.80 7.13 -3.57
CA VAL A 50 -4.66 7.04 -5.03
C VAL A 50 -5.16 8.29 -5.75
N ALA A 51 -6.26 8.87 -5.26
CA ALA A 51 -6.92 10.03 -5.86
C ALA A 51 -6.96 11.26 -4.94
N THR A 52 -6.32 11.23 -3.77
CA THR A 52 -6.20 12.39 -2.86
C THR A 52 -5.36 13.48 -3.48
N GLU A 53 -5.44 14.70 -2.93
CA GLU A 53 -4.54 15.78 -3.35
C GLU A 53 -3.07 15.35 -3.34
N PRO A 54 -2.26 15.85 -4.32
CA PRO A 54 -0.84 15.57 -4.38
C PRO A 54 -0.13 15.97 -3.08
N ASP A 55 0.75 15.09 -2.59
CA ASP A 55 1.60 15.32 -1.44
C ASP A 55 2.98 14.65 -1.65
N ALA A 56 3.92 14.84 -0.73
CA ALA A 56 5.25 14.27 -0.86
C ALA A 56 5.29 12.73 -0.78
N TYR A 57 4.21 12.07 -0.35
CA TYR A 57 4.09 10.60 -0.28
C TYR A 57 3.42 9.98 -1.52
N SER A 58 3.05 10.79 -2.50
CA SER A 58 2.38 10.35 -3.73
C SER A 58 3.17 9.29 -4.50
N GLN A 59 4.50 9.17 -4.28
CA GLN A 59 5.32 8.10 -4.86
C GLN A 59 4.77 6.70 -4.60
N TYR A 60 4.26 6.44 -3.41
CA TYR A 60 3.69 5.15 -3.03
C TYR A 60 2.27 4.96 -3.56
N TRP A 61 1.46 6.01 -3.50
CA TRP A 61 0.06 5.94 -3.83
C TRP A 61 -0.21 6.03 -5.33
N ASN A 62 0.32 7.08 -5.95
CA ASN A 62 0.10 7.42 -7.35
C ASN A 62 1.11 8.49 -7.79
N PRO A 63 2.25 8.11 -8.39
CA PRO A 63 3.27 9.07 -8.82
C PRO A 63 2.79 10.13 -9.82
N SER A 64 1.75 9.83 -10.61
CA SER A 64 1.22 10.79 -11.59
C SER A 64 0.66 12.07 -10.96
N LYS A 65 0.28 12.04 -9.68
CA LYS A 65 -0.20 13.21 -8.93
C LYS A 65 0.82 14.34 -8.84
N TYR A 66 2.13 14.04 -8.84
CA TYR A 66 3.17 15.06 -8.71
C TYR A 66 3.14 16.13 -9.82
N ALA A 67 2.65 15.79 -11.01
CA ALA A 67 2.46 16.76 -12.07
C ALA A 67 1.45 17.86 -11.70
N PHE A 68 0.56 17.60 -10.74
CA PHE A 68 -0.43 18.54 -10.21
C PHE A 68 -0.06 19.11 -8.83
N ALA A 69 1.10 18.78 -8.27
CA ALA A 69 1.52 19.31 -6.97
C ALA A 69 1.58 20.85 -6.98
N TYR A 70 1.18 21.46 -5.87
CA TYR A 70 1.19 22.93 -5.74
C TYR A 70 2.61 23.46 -5.62
N SER A 71 3.41 22.87 -4.76
CA SER A 71 4.80 23.28 -4.54
C SER A 71 5.72 22.76 -5.63
N SER A 72 6.79 23.50 -5.92
CA SER A 72 7.80 23.11 -6.90
C SER A 72 8.60 21.89 -6.46
N ALA A 73 8.77 21.69 -5.17
CA ALA A 73 9.43 20.53 -4.58
C ALA A 73 9.02 20.34 -3.13
N ALA A 74 9.00 19.08 -2.68
CA ALA A 74 8.86 18.74 -1.28
C ALA A 74 9.64 17.47 -0.96
N VAL A 75 10.04 17.34 0.31
CA VAL A 75 10.69 16.14 0.86
C VAL A 75 9.95 15.74 2.13
N SER A 76 9.79 14.44 2.33
CA SER A 76 9.07 13.90 3.49
C SER A 76 9.78 12.71 4.10
N LEU A 77 9.65 12.58 5.40
CA LEU A 77 10.12 11.46 6.20
C LEU A 77 8.95 10.90 6.99
N SER A 78 8.80 9.59 7.02
CA SER A 78 7.82 8.93 7.88
C SER A 78 8.46 7.80 8.68
N TYR A 79 7.87 7.54 9.83
CA TYR A 79 8.27 6.49 10.73
C TYR A 79 7.04 5.80 11.31
N THR A 80 7.00 4.48 11.18
CA THR A 80 5.91 3.64 11.67
C THR A 80 6.49 2.50 12.48
N PRO A 81 6.37 2.52 13.82
CA PRO A 81 6.59 1.33 14.63
C PRO A 81 5.58 0.27 14.20
N TRP A 82 6.06 -0.89 13.78
CA TRP A 82 5.20 -1.94 13.24
C TRP A 82 5.07 -3.09 14.23
N LEU A 83 3.88 -3.66 14.38
CA LEU A 83 3.60 -4.79 15.29
C LEU A 83 4.06 -4.56 16.74
N ARG A 84 4.01 -3.33 17.23
CA ARG A 84 4.57 -2.93 18.53
C ARG A 84 4.04 -3.74 19.72
N LYS A 85 2.85 -4.33 19.61
CA LYS A 85 2.29 -5.22 20.62
C LYS A 85 3.03 -6.56 20.74
N LEU A 86 3.75 -6.98 19.70
CA LEU A 86 4.48 -8.24 19.65
C LEU A 86 5.97 -8.03 19.95
N VAL A 87 6.58 -7.05 19.24
CA VAL A 87 8.01 -6.73 19.32
C VAL A 87 8.24 -5.23 19.16
N ASN A 88 9.31 -4.70 19.76
CA ASN A 88 9.54 -3.25 19.82
C ASN A 88 10.52 -2.72 18.76
N ASP A 89 11.17 -3.58 18.00
CA ASP A 89 12.27 -3.28 17.08
C ASP A 89 11.90 -3.44 15.60
N ILE A 90 10.63 -3.79 15.30
CA ILE A 90 10.10 -3.79 13.95
C ILE A 90 9.58 -2.38 13.60
N PHE A 91 10.06 -1.82 12.50
CA PHE A 91 9.60 -0.51 12.03
C PHE A 91 9.74 -0.35 10.52
N LEU A 92 8.92 0.55 9.98
CA LEU A 92 9.02 1.06 8.62
C LEU A 92 9.46 2.52 8.67
N ALA A 93 10.55 2.85 7.98
CA ALA A 93 10.97 4.21 7.69
C ALA A 93 10.86 4.46 6.18
N ASN A 94 10.40 5.65 5.80
CA ASN A 94 10.30 6.03 4.40
C ASN A 94 10.72 7.49 4.23
N LEU A 95 11.61 7.73 3.26
CA LEU A 95 11.99 9.05 2.77
C LEU A 95 11.47 9.17 1.35
N SER A 96 10.76 10.24 1.03
CA SER A 96 10.27 10.49 -0.33
C SER A 96 10.30 11.97 -0.67
N GLY A 97 10.33 12.26 -1.96
CA GLY A 97 10.31 13.63 -2.42
C GLY A 97 10.10 13.73 -3.93
N TYR A 98 9.79 14.93 -4.36
CA TYR A 98 9.61 15.23 -5.76
C TYR A 98 10.16 16.62 -6.08
N TRP A 99 10.43 16.83 -7.36
CA TRP A 99 10.79 18.13 -7.93
C TRP A 99 10.14 18.31 -9.28
N LYS A 100 9.39 19.42 -9.44
CA LYS A 100 8.80 19.83 -10.73
C LYS A 100 9.88 20.41 -11.63
N MET A 101 9.89 19.98 -12.88
CA MET A 101 10.90 20.38 -13.86
C MET A 101 10.31 21.28 -14.92
N GLY A 102 11.13 22.29 -15.35
CA GLY A 102 10.80 23.18 -16.48
C GLY A 102 9.84 24.30 -16.10
N GLY A 103 9.87 25.39 -16.85
CA GLY A 103 9.09 26.61 -16.60
C GLY A 103 7.58 26.50 -16.87
N GLY A 104 7.05 25.29 -17.14
CA GLY A 104 5.64 25.05 -17.45
C GLY A 104 4.88 24.21 -16.44
N ASP A 105 5.48 23.85 -15.32
CA ASP A 105 4.84 23.06 -14.23
C ASP A 105 4.13 21.77 -14.67
N ASN A 106 4.50 21.21 -15.82
CA ASN A 106 3.78 20.10 -16.44
C ASN A 106 4.38 18.74 -16.16
N GLN A 107 5.53 18.67 -15.51
CA GLN A 107 6.26 17.44 -15.27
C GLN A 107 7.03 17.46 -13.95
N ALA A 108 7.20 16.30 -13.35
CA ALA A 108 7.96 16.15 -12.12
C ALA A 108 8.78 14.85 -12.15
N VAL A 109 9.94 14.89 -11.49
CA VAL A 109 10.71 13.71 -11.09
C VAL A 109 10.51 13.51 -9.61
N SER A 110 10.59 12.26 -9.19
CA SER A 110 10.42 11.87 -7.79
C SER A 110 11.34 10.72 -7.43
N ALA A 111 11.63 10.59 -6.15
CA ALA A 111 12.38 9.47 -5.61
C ALA A 111 11.85 9.10 -4.24
N SER A 112 11.98 7.83 -3.87
CA SER A 112 11.76 7.39 -2.50
C SER A 112 12.73 6.29 -2.09
N LEU A 113 13.00 6.23 -0.78
CA LEU A 113 13.75 5.16 -0.14
C LEU A 113 12.91 4.64 1.02
N ARG A 114 12.62 3.36 0.98
CA ARG A 114 11.90 2.62 2.02
C ARG A 114 12.86 1.65 2.70
N TYR A 115 12.78 1.58 4.01
CA TYR A 115 13.51 0.63 4.83
C TYR A 115 12.56 0.01 5.85
N PHE A 116 12.45 -1.30 5.84
CA PHE A 116 11.64 -2.07 6.78
C PHE A 116 12.55 -3.01 7.58
N SER A 117 12.68 -2.76 8.88
CA SER A 117 13.36 -3.65 9.82
C SER A 117 12.38 -4.67 10.34
N LEU A 118 12.77 -5.95 10.31
CA LEU A 118 11.99 -7.04 10.94
C LEU A 118 12.44 -7.32 12.37
N GLY A 119 13.33 -6.48 12.92
CA GLY A 119 13.86 -6.63 14.27
C GLY A 119 14.99 -7.65 14.38
N GLU A 120 15.45 -7.89 15.60
CA GLU A 120 16.47 -8.88 15.90
C GLU A 120 15.85 -10.24 16.14
N ILE A 121 16.33 -11.26 15.42
CA ILE A 121 15.92 -12.65 15.60
C ILE A 121 17.07 -13.43 16.22
N GLN A 122 16.89 -13.93 17.41
CA GLN A 122 17.87 -14.74 18.12
C GLN A 122 17.67 -16.23 17.79
N MET A 123 18.72 -16.85 17.31
CA MET A 123 18.78 -18.27 17.06
C MET A 123 19.29 -18.97 18.31
N THR A 124 18.56 -19.99 18.76
CA THR A 124 18.95 -20.79 19.95
C THR A 124 19.25 -22.24 19.56
N ASP A 125 20.16 -22.86 20.26
CA ASP A 125 20.38 -24.31 20.18
C ASP A 125 19.27 -25.11 20.87
N GLY A 126 19.35 -26.45 20.81
CA GLY A 126 18.38 -27.35 21.44
C GLY A 126 18.34 -27.25 22.98
N ALA A 127 19.31 -26.56 23.60
CA ALA A 127 19.36 -26.30 25.05
C ALA A 127 18.83 -24.87 25.38
N GLY A 128 18.41 -24.09 24.38
CA GLY A 128 17.92 -22.74 24.57
C GLY A 128 19.01 -21.65 24.67
N THR A 129 20.28 -22.00 24.38
CA THR A 129 21.38 -21.03 24.39
C THR A 129 21.39 -20.26 23.07
N VAL A 130 21.49 -18.92 23.13
CA VAL A 130 21.60 -18.09 21.92
C VAL A 130 22.95 -18.39 21.24
N VAL A 131 22.90 -18.88 20.02
CA VAL A 131 24.07 -19.23 19.20
C VAL A 131 24.36 -18.18 18.12
N ASN A 132 23.33 -17.45 17.66
CA ASN A 132 23.47 -16.39 16.68
C ASN A 132 22.34 -15.39 16.78
N SER A 133 22.53 -14.17 16.28
CA SER A 133 21.42 -13.22 16.07
C SER A 133 21.55 -12.59 14.69
N VAL A 134 20.42 -12.39 14.03
CA VAL A 134 20.30 -11.80 12.70
C VAL A 134 19.31 -10.65 12.71
N ASN A 135 19.52 -9.66 11.86
CA ASN A 135 18.67 -8.48 11.73
C ASN A 135 18.12 -8.41 10.29
N PRO A 136 17.07 -9.20 9.97
CA PRO A 136 16.51 -9.19 8.63
C PRO A 136 15.86 -7.86 8.31
N TYR A 137 15.95 -7.45 7.03
CA TYR A 137 15.35 -6.20 6.56
C TYR A 137 14.95 -6.29 5.08
N GLU A 138 14.03 -5.41 4.70
CA GLU A 138 13.63 -5.18 3.32
C GLU A 138 13.86 -3.70 2.97
N MET A 139 14.36 -3.43 1.77
CA MET A 139 14.63 -2.08 1.29
C MET A 139 14.10 -1.94 -0.15
N ALA A 140 13.54 -0.77 -0.46
CA ALA A 140 13.17 -0.41 -1.82
C ALA A 140 13.60 1.02 -2.14
N PHE A 141 14.16 1.21 -3.32
CA PHE A 141 14.53 2.51 -3.88
C PHE A 141 13.75 2.74 -5.16
N ASP A 142 13.04 3.87 -5.24
CA ASP A 142 12.19 4.24 -6.37
C ASP A 142 12.69 5.51 -7.04
N LEU A 143 12.58 5.53 -8.38
CA LEU A 143 12.70 6.73 -9.21
C LEU A 143 11.44 6.86 -10.04
N GLY A 144 10.80 8.03 -10.00
CA GLY A 144 9.57 8.31 -10.71
C GLY A 144 9.67 9.49 -11.67
N TYR A 145 8.85 9.44 -12.70
CA TYR A 145 8.61 10.54 -13.62
C TYR A 145 7.12 10.66 -13.89
N SER A 146 6.61 11.87 -13.84
CA SER A 146 5.20 12.17 -14.11
C SER A 146 5.06 13.38 -15.02
N ARG A 147 4.01 13.38 -15.85
CA ARG A 147 3.72 14.45 -16.80
C ARG A 147 2.24 14.68 -16.98
N LYS A 148 1.81 15.95 -17.00
CA LYS A 148 0.49 16.35 -17.50
C LYS A 148 0.41 16.07 -18.99
N LEU A 149 -0.61 15.32 -19.39
CA LEU A 149 -0.95 15.08 -20.79
C LEU A 149 -2.05 16.04 -21.26
N SER A 150 -2.84 16.55 -20.32
CA SER A 150 -3.80 17.62 -20.52
C SER A 150 -3.90 18.50 -19.26
N GLU A 151 -4.72 19.51 -19.26
CA GLU A 151 -4.97 20.36 -18.08
C GLU A 151 -5.58 19.60 -16.90
N SER A 152 -6.30 18.51 -17.17
CA SER A 152 -6.99 17.71 -16.15
C SER A 152 -6.38 16.33 -15.92
N PHE A 153 -5.49 15.82 -16.80
CA PHE A 153 -5.00 14.45 -16.76
C PHE A 153 -3.48 14.37 -16.82
N SER A 154 -2.90 13.53 -15.97
CA SER A 154 -1.48 13.18 -15.97
C SER A 154 -1.27 11.67 -15.93
N MET A 155 -0.10 11.26 -16.41
CA MET A 155 0.42 9.91 -16.23
C MET A 155 1.78 9.94 -15.55
N GLY A 156 2.11 8.83 -14.89
CA GLY A 156 3.37 8.64 -14.21
C GLY A 156 3.87 7.21 -14.34
N VAL A 157 5.19 7.08 -14.34
CA VAL A 157 5.89 5.80 -14.27
C VAL A 157 6.92 5.87 -13.15
N ALA A 158 7.15 4.76 -12.47
CA ALA A 158 8.23 4.64 -11.52
C ALA A 158 9.00 3.34 -11.75
N LEU A 159 10.30 3.37 -11.52
CA LEU A 159 11.17 2.20 -11.50
C LEU A 159 11.60 1.96 -10.07
N ARG A 160 11.61 0.70 -9.65
CA ARG A 160 11.90 0.27 -8.28
C ARG A 160 12.97 -0.80 -8.28
N TYR A 161 14.00 -0.59 -7.47
CA TYR A 161 14.93 -1.63 -7.05
C TYR A 161 14.57 -2.09 -5.66
N ILE A 162 14.51 -3.41 -5.44
CA ILE A 162 14.10 -4.05 -4.19
C ILE A 162 15.24 -4.94 -3.76
N TYR A 163 15.59 -4.87 -2.48
CA TYR A 163 16.50 -5.79 -1.82
C TYR A 163 15.86 -6.29 -0.53
N SER A 164 15.83 -7.59 -0.35
CA SER A 164 15.27 -8.25 0.83
C SER A 164 16.30 -9.21 1.39
N ASP A 165 16.74 -8.94 2.61
CA ASP A 165 17.65 -9.78 3.36
C ASP A 165 16.89 -10.47 4.50
N LEU A 166 16.29 -11.60 4.14
CA LEU A 166 15.63 -12.51 5.10
C LEU A 166 16.51 -13.72 5.38
N ALA A 167 17.81 -13.63 5.07
CA ALA A 167 18.74 -14.75 5.14
C ALA A 167 18.94 -15.19 6.61
N PHE A 168 18.39 -16.34 6.92
CA PHE A 168 18.71 -17.09 8.12
C PHE A 168 19.82 -18.08 7.77
N SER A 169 21.08 -17.71 7.98
CA SER A 169 22.16 -18.67 7.90
C SER A 169 22.20 -19.47 9.21
N ASP A 170 21.51 -20.60 9.22
CA ASP A 170 21.72 -21.61 10.25
C ASP A 170 23.10 -22.24 10.03
N ALA A 171 23.95 -22.24 11.05
CA ALA A 171 25.26 -22.88 10.98
C ALA A 171 25.18 -24.41 10.71
N TYR A 172 24.00 -24.98 10.76
CA TYR A 172 23.73 -26.40 10.58
C TYR A 172 22.94 -26.74 9.32
N SER A 173 22.40 -25.74 8.57
CA SER A 173 21.69 -26.00 7.32
C SER A 173 22.66 -25.99 6.13
N ALA A 174 22.56 -27.03 5.29
CA ALA A 174 23.35 -27.12 4.05
C ALA A 174 22.95 -26.09 3.00
N GLU A 175 21.80 -25.46 3.13
CA GLU A 175 21.28 -24.41 2.26
C GLU A 175 21.44 -23.04 2.92
N GLN A 176 22.41 -22.26 2.45
CA GLN A 176 22.54 -20.86 2.81
C GLN A 176 21.48 -20.05 2.07
N GLN A 177 20.51 -19.50 2.79
CA GLN A 177 19.65 -18.46 2.24
C GLN A 177 20.46 -17.18 2.03
N LYS A 178 20.29 -16.56 0.87
CA LYS A 178 20.97 -15.31 0.49
C LYS A 178 19.94 -14.19 0.40
N GLY A 179 20.41 -12.96 0.61
CA GLY A 179 19.59 -11.79 0.29
C GLY A 179 19.16 -11.81 -1.18
N ALA A 180 17.93 -11.42 -1.45
CA ALA A 180 17.33 -11.46 -2.77
C ALA A 180 17.10 -10.05 -3.32
N SER A 181 17.30 -9.87 -4.64
CA SER A 181 17.04 -8.62 -5.35
C SER A 181 15.95 -8.79 -6.38
N ALA A 182 15.16 -7.75 -6.59
CA ALA A 182 14.14 -7.70 -7.61
C ALA A 182 14.04 -6.29 -8.22
N PHE A 183 13.51 -6.22 -9.44
CA PHE A 183 13.17 -4.97 -10.11
C PHE A 183 11.68 -4.94 -10.40
N ALA A 184 11.09 -3.77 -10.25
CA ALA A 184 9.69 -3.54 -10.55
C ALA A 184 9.47 -2.17 -11.19
N ALA A 185 8.31 -2.02 -11.81
CA ALA A 185 7.83 -0.75 -12.35
C ALA A 185 6.40 -0.49 -11.90
N ASP A 186 6.06 0.79 -11.77
CA ASP A 186 4.70 1.25 -11.51
C ASP A 186 4.21 2.07 -12.70
N ILE A 187 2.92 1.96 -13.02
CA ILE A 187 2.22 2.78 -14.03
C ILE A 187 1.01 3.39 -13.36
N SER A 188 0.88 4.69 -13.48
CA SER A 188 -0.18 5.42 -12.80
C SER A 188 -0.81 6.52 -13.67
N GLY A 189 -2.04 6.90 -13.33
CA GLY A 189 -2.76 8.00 -13.93
C GLY A 189 -3.59 8.76 -12.92
N PHE A 190 -3.74 10.05 -13.13
CA PHE A 190 -4.51 10.94 -12.27
C PHE A 190 -5.29 11.94 -13.10
N LEU A 191 -6.59 12.04 -12.82
CA LEU A 191 -7.53 12.96 -13.43
C LEU A 191 -8.11 13.84 -12.35
N THR A 192 -8.13 15.16 -12.55
CA THR A 192 -8.80 16.11 -11.65
C THR A 192 -9.66 17.07 -12.45
N THR A 193 -10.88 17.30 -11.97
CA THR A 193 -11.88 18.19 -12.58
C THR A 193 -12.50 19.08 -11.52
N TYR A 194 -13.04 20.21 -11.92
CA TYR A 194 -13.60 21.20 -10.99
C TYR A 194 -15.09 21.46 -11.29
N PRO A 195 -16.00 20.51 -10.97
CA PRO A 195 -17.42 20.70 -11.19
C PRO A 195 -18.01 21.74 -10.24
N VAL A 196 -18.93 22.57 -10.74
CA VAL A 196 -19.69 23.51 -9.93
C VAL A 196 -20.93 22.81 -9.38
N VAL A 197 -21.03 22.70 -8.05
CA VAL A 197 -22.20 22.13 -7.37
C VAL A 197 -22.89 23.23 -6.57
N GLY A 198 -24.07 23.64 -7.03
CA GLY A 198 -24.77 24.79 -6.46
C GLY A 198 -24.05 26.11 -6.77
N ARG A 199 -23.38 26.70 -5.76
CA ARG A 199 -22.58 27.93 -5.89
C ARG A 199 -21.09 27.69 -5.64
N ASN A 200 -20.72 26.46 -5.34
CA ASN A 200 -19.36 26.11 -4.95
C ASN A 200 -18.66 25.36 -6.08
N GLU A 201 -17.45 25.77 -6.39
CA GLU A 201 -16.54 24.97 -7.22
C GLU A 201 -15.95 23.86 -6.34
N CYS A 202 -16.24 22.62 -6.70
CA CYS A 202 -15.74 21.44 -6.03
C CYS A 202 -14.56 20.85 -6.80
N GLN A 203 -13.76 20.00 -6.19
CA GLN A 203 -12.76 19.23 -6.89
C GLN A 203 -13.17 17.76 -6.92
N TRP A 204 -13.14 17.14 -8.09
CA TRP A 204 -13.38 15.72 -8.23
C TRP A 204 -12.20 15.06 -8.95
N SER A 205 -11.52 14.20 -8.20
CA SER A 205 -10.32 13.52 -8.67
C SER A 205 -10.54 12.03 -8.77
N TRP A 206 -9.89 11.43 -9.77
CA TRP A 206 -9.80 9.99 -10.00
C TRP A 206 -8.33 9.61 -10.16
N GLY A 207 -7.98 8.44 -9.69
CA GLY A 207 -6.63 7.93 -9.85
C GLY A 207 -6.60 6.44 -10.01
N PHE A 208 -5.60 5.94 -10.72
CA PHE A 208 -5.24 4.54 -10.72
C PHE A 208 -3.73 4.38 -10.58
N ASN A 209 -3.32 3.25 -10.02
CA ASN A 209 -1.92 2.84 -9.95
C ASN A 209 -1.81 1.32 -10.04
N ILE A 210 -1.00 0.82 -10.96
CA ILE A 210 -0.56 -0.57 -10.99
C ILE A 210 0.88 -0.56 -10.51
N SER A 211 1.10 -1.00 -9.28
CA SER A 211 2.42 -0.97 -8.65
C SER A 211 3.06 -2.35 -8.58
N ASN A 212 4.39 -2.38 -8.49
CA ASN A 212 5.21 -3.57 -8.35
C ASN A 212 5.07 -4.58 -9.51
N ILE A 213 4.90 -4.11 -10.74
CA ILE A 213 4.99 -4.96 -11.94
C ILE A 213 6.46 -5.35 -12.09
N GLY A 214 6.85 -6.55 -11.71
CA GLY A 214 8.28 -6.85 -11.65
C GLY A 214 8.65 -8.32 -11.69
N SER A 215 9.94 -8.59 -11.49
CA SER A 215 10.48 -9.93 -11.39
C SER A 215 9.99 -10.61 -10.10
N LYS A 216 10.04 -11.94 -10.07
CA LYS A 216 9.89 -12.68 -8.82
C LYS A 216 11.15 -12.50 -7.95
N VAL A 217 10.98 -12.68 -6.66
CA VAL A 217 12.05 -12.72 -5.68
C VAL A 217 12.31 -14.16 -5.25
N SER A 218 13.58 -14.57 -5.13
CA SER A 218 13.96 -15.90 -4.66
C SER A 218 15.13 -15.79 -3.70
N TYR A 219 15.05 -16.52 -2.60
CA TYR A 219 16.07 -16.58 -1.55
C TYR A 219 16.94 -17.85 -1.64
N ASN A 220 16.58 -18.79 -2.55
CA ASN A 220 17.19 -20.14 -2.70
C ASN A 220 17.67 -20.37 -4.11
N ASP A 221 18.46 -19.47 -4.69
CA ASP A 221 19.01 -19.58 -6.06
C ASP A 221 17.97 -19.99 -7.14
N GLY A 222 16.70 -19.56 -6.98
CA GLY A 222 15.60 -19.78 -7.93
C GLY A 222 14.66 -20.94 -7.62
N ASN A 223 14.88 -21.71 -6.54
CA ASN A 223 14.11 -22.92 -6.29
C ASN A 223 12.67 -22.68 -5.77
N ASP A 224 12.36 -21.57 -5.12
CA ASP A 224 11.00 -21.21 -4.68
C ASP A 224 10.73 -19.72 -4.90
N PRO A 225 10.51 -19.27 -6.15
CA PRO A 225 10.34 -17.87 -6.47
C PRO A 225 8.96 -17.36 -6.02
N ALA A 226 8.94 -16.28 -5.25
CA ALA A 226 7.72 -15.60 -4.82
C ALA A 226 7.40 -14.41 -5.74
N PHE A 227 6.12 -14.20 -6.03
CA PHE A 227 5.66 -13.00 -6.74
C PHE A 227 5.79 -11.77 -5.85
N LEU A 228 6.20 -10.63 -6.44
CA LEU A 228 6.06 -9.33 -5.78
C LEU A 228 4.57 -8.99 -5.58
N PRO A 229 4.24 -8.16 -4.58
CA PRO A 229 2.85 -7.73 -4.35
C PRO A 229 2.42 -6.72 -5.42
N THR A 230 2.30 -7.20 -6.67
CA THR A 230 1.73 -6.40 -7.76
C THR A 230 0.30 -6.01 -7.39
N ASN A 231 0.02 -4.72 -7.32
CA ASN A 231 -1.26 -4.24 -6.81
C ASN A 231 -1.89 -3.25 -7.77
N PHE A 232 -3.12 -3.50 -8.15
CA PHE A 232 -3.98 -2.54 -8.84
C PHE A 232 -4.79 -1.75 -7.83
N ARG A 233 -4.67 -0.43 -7.88
CA ARG A 233 -5.42 0.52 -7.08
C ARG A 233 -6.24 1.42 -7.98
N LEU A 234 -7.49 1.62 -7.63
CA LEU A 234 -8.40 2.57 -8.28
C LEU A 234 -9.07 3.39 -7.19
N GLY A 235 -9.06 4.70 -7.32
CA GLY A 235 -9.63 5.57 -6.30
C GLY A 235 -10.29 6.81 -6.85
N THR A 236 -11.13 7.42 -6.02
CA THR A 236 -11.77 8.71 -6.28
C THR A 236 -11.83 9.55 -5.01
N THR A 237 -11.69 10.85 -5.17
CA THR A 237 -11.82 11.83 -4.07
C THR A 237 -12.68 12.98 -4.54
N PHE A 238 -13.69 13.33 -3.75
CA PHE A 238 -14.52 14.50 -3.96
C PHE A 238 -14.30 15.48 -2.81
N THR A 239 -13.80 16.67 -3.14
CA THR A 239 -13.54 17.76 -2.19
C THR A 239 -14.58 18.84 -2.36
N PHE A 240 -15.24 19.17 -1.27
CA PHE A 240 -16.31 20.14 -1.20
C PHE A 240 -15.94 21.29 -0.25
N PRO A 241 -15.93 22.58 -0.69
CA PRO A 241 -15.76 23.72 0.18
C PRO A 241 -17.06 23.98 0.97
N VAL A 242 -17.01 23.81 2.29
CA VAL A 242 -18.18 24.03 3.19
C VAL A 242 -18.26 25.47 3.67
N ALA A 243 -17.13 26.19 3.74
CA ALA A 243 -17.04 27.61 4.07
C ALA A 243 -15.71 28.17 3.52
N GLN A 244 -15.49 29.47 3.67
CA GLN A 244 -14.36 30.21 3.05
C GLN A 244 -12.97 29.58 3.25
N TYR A 245 -12.72 28.91 4.39
CA TYR A 245 -11.43 28.27 4.72
C TYR A 245 -11.60 26.80 5.10
N ASN A 246 -12.76 26.23 4.82
CA ASN A 246 -13.14 24.91 5.30
C ASN A 246 -13.47 24.01 4.12
N ASN A 247 -12.74 22.91 3.96
CA ASN A 247 -12.99 21.90 2.96
C ASN A 247 -13.22 20.54 3.60
N ILE A 248 -14.09 19.75 2.99
CA ILE A 248 -14.25 18.33 3.32
C ILE A 248 -13.94 17.52 2.06
N ALA A 249 -13.03 16.59 2.16
CA ALA A 249 -12.73 15.60 1.13
C ALA A 249 -13.26 14.23 1.56
N LEU A 250 -13.98 13.57 0.66
CA LEU A 250 -14.43 12.19 0.81
C LEU A 250 -13.73 11.34 -0.23
N SER A 251 -13.08 10.27 0.18
CA SER A 251 -12.25 9.42 -0.65
C SER A 251 -12.67 7.96 -0.54
N LEU A 252 -12.56 7.25 -1.68
CA LEU A 252 -12.79 5.82 -1.78
C LEU A 252 -11.69 5.23 -2.66
N ASP A 253 -10.99 4.21 -2.16
CA ASP A 253 -10.04 3.41 -2.92
C ASP A 253 -10.45 1.93 -2.90
N ALA A 254 -10.31 1.27 -4.04
CA ALA A 254 -10.43 -0.17 -4.21
C ALA A 254 -9.10 -0.74 -4.68
N ASN A 255 -8.62 -1.81 -4.03
CA ASN A 255 -7.34 -2.42 -4.36
C ASN A 255 -7.50 -3.92 -4.56
N LYS A 256 -6.75 -4.48 -5.51
CA LYS A 256 -6.64 -5.92 -5.74
C LYS A 256 -5.20 -6.29 -6.00
N LEU A 257 -4.70 -7.30 -5.30
CA LEU A 257 -3.41 -7.91 -5.63
C LEU A 257 -3.54 -8.69 -6.93
N LEU A 258 -2.70 -8.33 -7.91
CA LEU A 258 -2.62 -8.97 -9.22
C LEU A 258 -1.56 -10.10 -9.18
N VAL A 259 -1.76 -11.03 -8.26
CA VAL A 259 -0.85 -12.16 -8.00
C VAL A 259 -1.66 -13.44 -8.07
N PRO A 260 -1.22 -14.46 -8.81
CA PRO A 260 -1.98 -15.69 -8.94
C PRO A 260 -2.05 -16.44 -7.60
N THR A 261 -3.23 -16.96 -7.31
CA THR A 261 -3.51 -17.73 -6.10
C THR A 261 -2.63 -18.98 -6.04
N ARG A 262 -1.89 -19.15 -4.93
CA ARG A 262 -1.06 -20.34 -4.73
C ARG A 262 -1.94 -21.56 -4.45
N PRO A 263 -1.71 -22.71 -5.13
CA PRO A 263 -2.44 -23.94 -4.86
C PRO A 263 -2.26 -24.39 -3.40
N ARG A 264 -3.31 -24.93 -2.79
CA ARG A 264 -3.30 -25.47 -1.41
C ARG A 264 -3.52 -26.98 -1.45
N GLN A 265 -2.91 -27.69 -0.53
CA GLN A 265 -3.11 -29.14 -0.41
C GLN A 265 -4.59 -29.52 -0.22
N SER A 266 -5.35 -28.70 0.51
CA SER A 266 -6.79 -28.91 0.71
C SER A 266 -7.62 -28.88 -0.57
N ASP A 267 -7.14 -28.23 -1.63
CA ASP A 267 -7.85 -28.16 -2.91
C ASP A 267 -7.72 -29.46 -3.72
N PHE A 268 -6.79 -30.34 -3.32
CA PHE A 268 -6.47 -31.64 -3.90
C PHE A 268 -6.75 -32.80 -2.94
N THR A 269 -7.56 -32.57 -1.92
CA THR A 269 -8.02 -33.59 -0.99
C THR A 269 -9.52 -33.84 -1.21
N ASP A 270 -9.91 -35.08 -1.44
CA ASP A 270 -11.31 -35.46 -1.63
C ASP A 270 -12.13 -35.44 -0.33
N ALA A 271 -13.44 -35.70 -0.44
CA ALA A 271 -14.34 -35.73 0.73
C ALA A 271 -14.03 -36.86 1.71
N GLU A 272 -13.38 -37.90 1.24
CA GLU A 272 -12.94 -39.09 2.00
C GLU A 272 -11.56 -38.84 2.68
N GLY A 273 -10.89 -37.72 2.39
CA GLY A 273 -9.60 -37.35 2.98
C GLY A 273 -8.38 -37.87 2.21
N ASN A 274 -8.57 -38.43 1.01
CA ASN A 274 -7.44 -38.86 0.19
C ASN A 274 -6.80 -37.65 -0.51
N TYR A 275 -5.48 -37.50 -0.35
CA TYR A 275 -4.71 -36.40 -0.91
C TYR A 275 -4.06 -36.83 -2.22
N ASP A 276 -4.32 -36.10 -3.32
CA ASP A 276 -3.67 -36.27 -4.61
C ASP A 276 -2.40 -35.41 -4.68
N GLN A 277 -1.28 -36.02 -4.24
CA GLN A 277 0.02 -35.35 -4.23
C GLN A 277 0.52 -35.00 -5.62
N GLU A 278 0.31 -35.88 -6.62
CA GLU A 278 0.81 -35.67 -7.98
C GLU A 278 0.12 -34.47 -8.64
N ALA A 279 -1.21 -34.37 -8.50
CA ALA A 279 -1.97 -33.24 -9.02
C ALA A 279 -1.58 -31.92 -8.31
N TYR A 280 -1.36 -31.95 -6.99
CA TYR A 280 -0.90 -30.77 -6.25
C TYR A 280 0.50 -30.31 -6.71
N GLU A 281 1.47 -31.21 -6.76
CA GLU A 281 2.85 -30.88 -7.16
C GLU A 281 2.90 -30.33 -8.60
N SER A 282 2.17 -30.96 -9.53
CA SER A 282 2.04 -30.46 -10.90
C SER A 282 1.48 -29.04 -10.95
N LYS A 283 0.43 -28.76 -10.17
CA LYS A 283 -0.18 -27.44 -10.14
C LYS A 283 0.70 -26.40 -9.46
N LEU A 284 1.44 -26.79 -8.44
CA LEU A 284 2.41 -25.94 -7.76
C LEU A 284 3.60 -25.58 -8.68
N GLU A 285 4.05 -26.52 -9.49
CA GLU A 285 5.09 -26.29 -10.49
C GLU A 285 4.60 -25.34 -11.58
N ASP A 286 3.38 -25.52 -12.09
CA ASP A 286 2.72 -24.58 -13.01
C ASP A 286 2.66 -23.16 -12.44
N TRP A 287 2.34 -23.03 -11.13
CA TRP A 287 2.30 -21.74 -10.45
C TRP A 287 3.72 -21.13 -10.34
N ARG A 288 4.71 -21.94 -9.97
CA ARG A 288 6.13 -21.51 -9.90
C ARG A 288 6.67 -21.07 -11.25
N ASN A 289 6.27 -21.74 -12.33
CA ASN A 289 6.72 -21.44 -13.70
C ASN A 289 5.92 -20.32 -14.37
N THR A 290 4.80 -19.87 -13.78
CA THR A 290 4.01 -18.76 -14.32
C THR A 290 4.83 -17.47 -14.27
N SER A 291 4.99 -16.77 -15.40
CA SER A 291 5.67 -15.48 -15.45
C SER A 291 4.89 -14.41 -14.70
N SER A 292 5.56 -13.36 -14.19
CA SER A 292 4.91 -12.25 -13.47
C SER A 292 3.80 -11.59 -14.29
N ILE A 293 4.05 -11.36 -15.59
CA ILE A 293 3.05 -10.75 -16.49
C ILE A 293 1.85 -11.68 -16.69
N SER A 294 2.08 -12.98 -16.93
CA SER A 294 0.97 -13.94 -17.05
C SER A 294 0.21 -14.07 -15.74
N GLY A 295 0.89 -13.98 -14.59
CA GLY A 295 0.29 -13.98 -13.27
C GLY A 295 -0.71 -12.84 -13.06
N ILE A 296 -0.38 -11.63 -13.53
CA ILE A 296 -1.29 -10.47 -13.49
C ILE A 296 -2.63 -10.78 -14.15
N PHE A 297 -2.62 -11.38 -15.34
CA PHE A 297 -3.88 -11.71 -16.05
C PHE A 297 -4.61 -12.91 -15.43
N LYS A 298 -3.87 -13.91 -14.95
CA LYS A 298 -4.47 -15.09 -14.29
C LYS A 298 -5.17 -14.71 -12.99
N SER A 299 -4.66 -13.73 -12.23
CA SER A 299 -5.18 -13.31 -10.92
C SER A 299 -6.62 -12.79 -10.93
N PHE A 300 -7.25 -12.64 -12.09
CA PHE A 300 -8.66 -12.25 -12.20
C PHE A 300 -9.63 -13.45 -12.25
N SER A 301 -9.13 -14.69 -12.36
CA SER A 301 -9.96 -15.86 -12.58
C SER A 301 -9.39 -17.17 -12.02
N ASP A 302 -8.41 -17.11 -11.12
CA ASP A 302 -7.71 -18.30 -10.62
C ASP A 302 -8.07 -18.70 -9.19
N ALA A 303 -8.90 -17.94 -8.50
CA ALA A 303 -9.38 -18.28 -7.19
C ALA A 303 -10.20 -19.59 -7.20
N PRO A 304 -9.92 -20.58 -6.32
CA PRO A 304 -10.58 -21.88 -6.29
C PRO A 304 -12.11 -21.81 -6.15
N GLY A 305 -12.64 -20.79 -5.46
CA GLY A 305 -14.06 -20.52 -5.31
C GLY A 305 -14.70 -19.74 -6.47
N GLY A 306 -13.95 -19.49 -7.56
CA GLY A 306 -14.37 -18.76 -8.74
C GLY A 306 -14.65 -17.29 -8.47
N PHE A 307 -15.46 -16.65 -9.31
CA PHE A 307 -15.70 -15.21 -9.30
C PHE A 307 -16.11 -14.62 -7.94
N LYS A 308 -16.86 -15.38 -7.13
CA LYS A 308 -17.24 -14.94 -5.77
C LYS A 308 -16.02 -14.82 -4.83
N GLU A 309 -15.03 -15.68 -4.98
CA GLU A 309 -13.80 -15.60 -4.23
C GLU A 309 -12.90 -14.48 -4.74
N GLU A 310 -12.84 -14.28 -6.06
CA GLU A 310 -12.15 -13.14 -6.67
C GLU A 310 -12.63 -11.79 -6.12
N LEU A 311 -13.93 -11.61 -5.94
CA LEU A 311 -14.50 -10.41 -5.33
C LEU A 311 -14.07 -10.22 -3.86
N LYS A 312 -13.80 -11.30 -3.14
CA LYS A 312 -13.32 -11.24 -1.75
C LYS A 312 -11.85 -10.78 -1.65
N GLU A 313 -11.09 -10.80 -2.75
CA GLU A 313 -9.71 -10.31 -2.81
C GLU A 313 -9.63 -8.80 -2.93
N ILE A 314 -10.74 -8.14 -3.27
CA ILE A 314 -10.79 -6.69 -3.33
C ILE A 314 -10.83 -6.13 -1.90
N THR A 315 -9.85 -5.30 -1.58
CA THR A 315 -9.86 -4.50 -0.36
C THR A 315 -10.43 -3.12 -0.65
N LEU A 316 -11.15 -2.56 0.32
CA LEU A 316 -11.80 -1.27 0.20
C LEU A 316 -11.34 -0.33 1.32
N SER A 317 -11.10 0.90 0.96
CA SER A 317 -10.77 1.98 1.89
C SER A 317 -11.73 3.15 1.70
N VAL A 318 -12.28 3.64 2.78
CA VAL A 318 -13.14 4.85 2.79
C VAL A 318 -12.52 5.83 3.77
N GLY A 319 -12.36 7.08 3.37
CA GLY A 319 -11.77 8.11 4.20
C GLY A 319 -12.43 9.47 4.04
N ALA A 320 -12.32 10.25 5.09
CA ALA A 320 -12.74 11.64 5.12
C ALA A 320 -11.62 12.51 5.70
N GLU A 321 -11.36 13.63 5.06
CA GLU A 321 -10.43 14.65 5.52
C GLU A 321 -11.18 15.99 5.66
N TYR A 322 -11.16 16.57 6.85
CA TYR A 322 -11.54 17.97 7.07
C TYR A 322 -10.30 18.82 7.12
N ASN A 323 -10.28 19.88 6.34
CA ASN A 323 -9.17 20.82 6.20
C ASN A 323 -9.63 22.22 6.56
N TYR A 324 -8.96 22.85 7.52
CA TYR A 324 -9.15 24.25 7.89
C TYR A 324 -7.94 25.07 7.44
N ASN A 325 -8.15 25.96 6.48
CA ASN A 325 -7.18 26.92 5.96
C ASN A 325 -5.86 26.29 5.49
N GLN A 326 -5.88 25.02 5.07
CA GLN A 326 -4.69 24.23 4.73
C GLN A 326 -3.64 24.16 5.85
N GLN A 327 -4.04 24.41 7.08
CA GLN A 327 -3.17 24.41 8.27
C GLN A 327 -3.52 23.28 9.23
N PHE A 328 -4.81 23.04 9.48
CA PHE A 328 -5.25 21.97 10.35
C PHE A 328 -6.05 20.94 9.58
N PHE A 329 -5.71 19.69 9.81
CA PHE A 329 -6.34 18.55 9.19
C PHE A 329 -6.84 17.59 10.25
N VAL A 330 -8.08 17.12 10.10
CA VAL A 330 -8.63 16.03 10.89
C VAL A 330 -9.10 14.96 9.91
N ARG A 331 -8.74 13.71 10.18
CA ARG A 331 -8.98 12.59 9.28
C ARG A 331 -9.58 11.42 10.02
N ALA A 332 -10.44 10.71 9.31
CA ALA A 332 -10.98 9.44 9.76
C ALA A 332 -11.12 8.51 8.54
N GLY A 333 -10.98 7.22 8.76
CA GLY A 333 -11.13 6.24 7.71
C GLY A 333 -11.44 4.85 8.22
N TYR A 334 -11.79 3.99 7.28
CA TYR A 334 -12.04 2.58 7.51
C TYR A 334 -11.43 1.75 6.38
N PHE A 335 -10.68 0.73 6.75
CA PHE A 335 -10.13 -0.26 5.86
C PHE A 335 -10.88 -1.58 6.02
N TYR A 336 -11.25 -2.17 4.89
CA TYR A 336 -11.92 -3.45 4.84
C TYR A 336 -11.16 -4.44 3.96
N GLU A 337 -10.87 -5.61 4.53
CA GLU A 337 -10.40 -6.80 3.84
C GLU A 337 -11.24 -8.00 4.28
N ASN A 338 -11.59 -8.87 3.34
CA ASN A 338 -12.42 -10.03 3.64
C ASN A 338 -11.74 -10.97 4.64
N ALA A 339 -12.52 -11.53 5.58
CA ALA A 339 -12.02 -12.41 6.64
C ALA A 339 -11.26 -13.64 6.11
N MET A 340 -11.60 -14.13 4.91
CA MET A 340 -10.94 -15.28 4.28
C MET A 340 -9.66 -14.91 3.52
N LYS A 341 -9.40 -13.61 3.30
CA LYS A 341 -8.27 -13.12 2.49
C LYS A 341 -7.23 -12.32 3.29
N GLY A 342 -7.36 -12.27 4.61
CA GLY A 342 -6.41 -11.59 5.51
C GLY A 342 -7.04 -11.00 6.76
N ASN A 343 -8.36 -10.68 6.71
CA ASN A 343 -9.13 -10.18 7.85
C ASN A 343 -8.59 -8.88 8.46
N ARG A 344 -7.95 -8.03 7.66
CA ARG A 344 -7.52 -6.71 8.12
C ARG A 344 -8.70 -5.75 8.02
N GLN A 345 -9.28 -5.45 9.17
CA GLN A 345 -10.39 -4.50 9.29
C GLN A 345 -10.08 -3.56 10.46
N TYR A 346 -10.08 -2.26 10.20
CA TYR A 346 -9.77 -1.27 11.22
C TYR A 346 -10.33 0.10 10.90
N PHE A 347 -10.64 0.84 11.95
CA PHE A 347 -10.82 2.29 11.91
C PHE A 347 -9.48 2.98 12.07
N SER A 348 -9.31 4.10 11.40
CA SER A 348 -8.15 4.95 11.56
C SER A 348 -8.59 6.40 11.77
N PHE A 349 -7.79 7.10 12.56
CA PHE A 349 -7.98 8.51 12.88
C PHE A 349 -6.65 9.22 12.79
N GLY A 350 -6.66 10.49 12.46
CA GLY A 350 -5.45 11.27 12.44
C GLY A 350 -5.67 12.75 12.44
N ALA A 351 -4.58 13.44 12.73
CA ALA A 351 -4.53 14.89 12.68
C ALA A 351 -3.25 15.34 11.98
N GLY A 352 -3.33 16.48 11.32
CA GLY A 352 -2.21 17.12 10.65
C GLY A 352 -2.16 18.61 10.98
N PHE A 353 -0.95 19.14 11.00
CA PHE A 353 -0.69 20.55 11.20
C PHE A 353 0.38 21.02 10.23
N SER A 354 0.07 22.04 9.43
CA SER A 354 0.97 22.64 8.44
C SER A 354 1.30 24.07 8.82
N LEU A 355 2.59 24.37 8.88
CA LEU A 355 3.17 25.69 9.12
C LEU A 355 4.09 26.03 7.96
N ASN A 356 3.66 26.86 7.05
CA ASN A 356 4.39 27.43 5.92
C ASN A 356 5.41 26.50 5.20
N VAL A 357 6.31 25.89 5.95
CA VAL A 357 7.43 25.05 5.45
C VAL A 357 7.31 23.60 5.91
N VAL A 358 6.67 23.36 7.04
CA VAL A 358 6.67 22.06 7.72
C VAL A 358 5.25 21.59 7.93
N GLN A 359 4.96 20.38 7.55
CA GLN A 359 3.71 19.68 7.89
C GLN A 359 4.02 18.45 8.74
N LEU A 360 3.32 18.34 9.85
CA LEU A 360 3.35 17.19 10.76
C LEU A 360 2.01 16.47 10.68
N ASP A 361 2.04 15.17 10.48
CA ASP A 361 0.86 14.31 10.50
C ASP A 361 1.06 13.15 11.46
N ALA A 362 0.01 12.80 12.17
CA ALA A 362 -0.04 11.62 13.03
C ALA A 362 -1.31 10.82 12.75
N ALA A 363 -1.20 9.50 12.80
CA ALA A 363 -2.32 8.59 12.63
C ALA A 363 -2.32 7.51 13.70
N TYR A 364 -3.50 7.07 14.06
CA TYR A 364 -3.75 5.99 15.00
C TYR A 364 -4.77 5.01 14.43
N MET A 365 -4.46 3.72 14.51
CA MET A 365 -5.29 2.64 13.99
C MET A 365 -5.90 1.84 15.13
N ILE A 366 -7.18 1.50 14.99
CA ILE A 366 -7.93 0.66 15.92
C ILE A 366 -8.49 -0.53 15.13
N ALA A 367 -7.92 -1.72 15.33
CA ALA A 367 -8.39 -2.91 14.66
C ALA A 367 -9.75 -3.36 15.21
N THR A 368 -10.63 -3.79 14.30
CA THR A 368 -11.94 -4.37 14.66
C THR A 368 -11.88 -5.88 14.80
N ALA A 369 -10.90 -6.54 14.16
CA ALA A 369 -10.66 -7.97 14.31
C ALA A 369 -10.01 -8.26 15.66
N GLN A 370 -10.50 -9.31 16.36
CA GLN A 370 -9.93 -9.75 17.63
C GLN A 370 -8.47 -10.19 17.46
N ASN A 371 -7.62 -9.76 18.39
CA ASN A 371 -6.19 -10.11 18.42
C ASN A 371 -5.40 -9.71 17.17
N SER A 372 -5.82 -8.65 16.46
CA SER A 372 -5.05 -8.13 15.35
C SER A 372 -3.71 -7.56 15.83
N PRO A 373 -2.57 -8.01 15.30
CA PRO A 373 -1.26 -7.45 15.66
C PRO A 373 -1.07 -6.01 15.17
N LEU A 374 -1.93 -5.54 14.26
CA LEU A 374 -1.92 -4.16 13.74
C LEU A 374 -2.64 -3.17 14.66
N ASP A 375 -3.37 -3.66 15.68
CA ASP A 375 -4.11 -2.80 16.60
C ASP A 375 -3.18 -1.85 17.36
N GLN A 376 -3.62 -0.60 17.53
CA GLN A 376 -2.87 0.49 18.18
C GLN A 376 -1.59 0.90 17.44
N THR A 377 -1.51 0.69 16.12
CA THR A 377 -0.40 1.19 15.32
C THR A 377 -0.45 2.72 15.23
N LEU A 378 0.66 3.35 15.59
CA LEU A 378 0.90 4.79 15.44
C LEU A 378 1.77 5.02 14.19
N ARG A 379 1.46 6.07 13.43
CA ARG A 379 2.31 6.52 12.31
C ARG A 379 2.56 8.02 12.43
N PHE A 380 3.76 8.43 12.09
CA PHE A 380 4.19 9.82 12.10
C PHE A 380 4.80 10.18 10.75
N SER A 381 4.47 11.35 10.27
CA SER A 381 4.99 11.88 9.01
C SER A 381 5.39 13.34 9.17
N LEU A 382 6.52 13.69 8.58
CA LEU A 382 7.07 15.03 8.53
C LEU A 382 7.33 15.39 7.07
N THR A 383 6.76 16.48 6.60
CA THR A 383 6.98 16.99 5.24
C THR A 383 7.57 18.38 5.27
N PHE A 384 8.55 18.63 4.42
CA PHE A 384 9.17 19.94 4.19
C PHE A 384 8.80 20.43 2.79
N ASP A 385 8.15 21.60 2.74
CA ASP A 385 7.86 22.32 1.51
C ASP A 385 9.06 23.22 1.15
N MET A 386 9.63 22.97 -0.03
CA MET A 386 10.84 23.66 -0.44
C MET A 386 10.59 25.10 -0.92
N ASP A 387 9.38 25.42 -1.41
CA ASP A 387 9.04 26.77 -1.80
C ASP A 387 8.83 27.66 -0.57
N GLY A 388 8.17 27.15 0.45
CA GLY A 388 8.10 27.81 1.75
C GLY A 388 9.48 28.04 2.35
N LEU A 389 10.41 27.11 2.21
CA LEU A 389 11.77 27.23 2.70
C LEU A 389 12.56 28.31 1.92
N LYS A 390 12.47 28.36 0.59
CA LYS A 390 13.08 29.41 -0.23
C LYS A 390 12.58 30.79 0.19
N HIS A 391 11.27 30.91 0.39
CA HIS A 391 10.64 32.16 0.83
C HIS A 391 11.17 32.63 2.20
N LEU A 392 11.32 31.73 3.16
CA LEU A 392 11.90 32.03 4.48
C LEU A 392 13.37 32.44 4.41
N LEU A 393 14.16 31.86 3.51
CA LEU A 393 15.57 32.17 3.30
C LEU A 393 15.81 33.41 2.43
N GLY A 394 14.73 34.10 1.98
CA GLY A 394 14.81 35.28 1.12
C GLY A 394 15.41 35.00 -0.27
N LYS A 395 15.44 33.75 -0.71
CA LYS A 395 15.88 33.37 -2.06
C LYS A 395 14.65 33.36 -2.97
N LYS A 396 14.69 34.21 -4.01
CA LYS A 396 13.70 34.22 -5.12
C LYS A 396 13.89 33.03 -6.04
#